data_02628688ff5f87d4f1e167435ac853c3
#
_entry.id   02628688ff5f87d4f1e167435ac853c3
#
_cell.length_a   1.000
_cell.length_b   1.000
_cell.length_c   1.000
_cell.angle_alpha   90.00
_cell.angle_beta   90.00
_cell.angle_gamma   90.00
#
_symmetry.space_group_name_H-M   'P 1'
#
loop_
_entity.id
_entity.type
_entity.pdbx_description
1 polymer ?
#
loop_
_entity_poly.entity_id
_entity_poly.type
_entity_poly.pdbx_seq_one_letter_code
_entity_poly.pdbx_strand_id
1 'polypeptide(L)'
;MKLLPPPAFFSVLRAVFRRITGFSPVAGVSGAARARTLRIGATLLLAAATLPALAALPIKRIKLPPGFHIEVLSEAVPSARGMALSPKGILYIGSLDGHVYALELRDGHVTARHVITSGLETPAGVAWRDGALYVSAVSKILRFDAIDTHLSDPPKPVIVTDTLPTETHHGWKFIAFGPDGKLYVPQGAPCNVCLKDRDRFGLIGRMNPDGSHYEVVARGIRNTVGFAWHPVTHELWFTDNGRDLMGDDVPDDKLNRAPRVGMDFGFPYCHGGDTPDPEFGKDHPCSAFTPPVVKLGAHVASLGMRFYTGSMFPGAYRDNIFIAEHGSWNRSKKVGYRVVRVITNPDGSNAHQEVFAEGWLQPGETVWGRPADVQPMPDGSLLISDDYAGAVYRVTYSTP
;
A
#
# COMPACT_ATOMS: atom_id res chain seq x y z
N MET A 1 -29.55 -5.54 5.01
CA MET A 1 -28.87 -5.40 6.30
C MET A 1 -28.09 -4.09 6.26
N LYS A 2 -28.45 -3.11 7.09
CA LYS A 2 -27.92 -1.74 7.02
C LYS A 2 -26.45 -1.73 7.45
N LEU A 3 -25.58 -1.22 6.59
CA LEU A 3 -24.19 -0.92 6.90
C LEU A 3 -24.12 0.14 7.99
N LEU A 4 -23.47 -0.17 9.09
CA LEU A 4 -23.09 0.80 10.12
C LEU A 4 -21.91 1.64 9.57
N PRO A 5 -21.95 2.98 9.72
CA PRO A 5 -20.84 3.85 9.33
C PRO A 5 -19.65 3.68 10.31
N PRO A 6 -18.43 3.99 9.87
CA PRO A 6 -17.26 3.95 10.74
C PRO A 6 -17.37 5.02 11.84
N PRO A 7 -16.73 4.81 13.00
CA PRO A 7 -16.83 5.75 14.12
C PRO A 7 -16.20 7.10 13.76
N ALA A 8 -16.99 8.15 13.95
CA ALA A 8 -16.58 9.53 13.77
C ALA A 8 -15.59 9.92 14.89
N PHE A 9 -14.31 10.03 14.57
CA PHE A 9 -13.25 10.53 15.46
C PHE A 9 -12.62 11.85 14.96
N PHE A 10 -13.36 12.68 14.22
CA PHE A 10 -12.88 14.00 13.79
C PHE A 10 -13.99 15.05 13.80
N SER A 11 -14.56 15.40 14.95
CA SER A 11 -15.43 16.59 15.04
C SER A 11 -15.44 17.32 16.39
N VAL A 12 -14.34 17.36 17.13
CA VAL A 12 -14.30 18.11 18.42
C VAL A 12 -13.41 19.35 18.38
N LEU A 13 -12.70 19.66 17.31
CA LEU A 13 -11.77 20.81 17.27
C LEU A 13 -12.26 22.07 16.51
N ARG A 14 -13.52 22.17 16.09
CA ARG A 14 -14.06 23.37 15.42
C ARG A 14 -15.04 24.24 16.21
N ALA A 15 -15.31 23.94 17.48
CA ALA A 15 -16.32 24.64 18.27
C ALA A 15 -15.80 25.64 19.30
N VAL A 16 -14.49 25.84 19.47
CA VAL A 16 -13.94 26.71 20.54
C VAL A 16 -13.48 28.09 20.06
N PHE A 17 -13.41 28.38 18.75
CA PHE A 17 -12.86 29.65 18.25
C PHE A 17 -13.90 30.67 17.75
N ARG A 18 -15.16 30.59 18.14
CA ARG A 18 -16.21 31.55 17.70
C ARG A 18 -16.98 32.26 18.83
N ARG A 19 -16.36 32.54 19.98
CA ARG A 19 -17.02 33.32 21.05
C ARG A 19 -16.11 34.29 21.79
N ILE A 20 -15.21 34.99 21.12
CA ILE A 20 -14.53 36.18 21.67
C ILE A 20 -14.37 37.21 20.55
N THR A 21 -15.44 37.82 20.08
CA THR A 21 -15.44 39.17 19.47
C THR A 21 -16.87 39.67 19.46
N GLY A 22 -17.27 40.36 20.51
CA GLY A 22 -18.54 41.05 20.58
C GLY A 22 -18.41 42.15 21.62
N PHE A 23 -17.71 43.22 21.31
CA PHE A 23 -17.80 44.48 22.06
C PHE A 23 -18.22 45.59 21.11
N SER A 24 -19.46 46.03 21.30
CA SER A 24 -19.96 47.32 20.78
C SER A 24 -19.77 48.39 21.83
N PRO A 25 -19.35 49.59 21.48
CA PRO A 25 -19.14 50.69 22.44
C PRO A 25 -20.46 51.43 22.70
N VAL A 26 -20.79 51.60 23.97
CA VAL A 26 -21.81 52.54 24.43
C VAL A 26 -21.10 53.73 25.12
N ALA A 27 -21.47 54.90 24.71
CA ALA A 27 -20.92 56.19 25.12
C ALA A 27 -21.35 56.61 26.53
N GLY A 28 -20.42 57.18 27.26
CA GLY A 28 -20.54 58.38 28.10
C GLY A 28 -21.32 58.27 29.42
N VAL A 29 -20.58 58.35 30.55
CA VAL A 29 -20.93 59.21 31.70
C VAL A 29 -19.65 59.53 32.51
N SER A 30 -19.42 60.80 32.76
CA SER A 30 -18.33 61.39 33.59
C SER A 30 -18.61 61.18 35.07
N GLY A 31 -17.60 60.79 35.84
CA GLY A 31 -17.65 60.73 37.29
C GLY A 31 -16.30 60.44 37.92
N ALA A 32 -15.69 61.46 38.51
CA ALA A 32 -14.43 61.35 39.21
C ALA A 32 -14.57 60.58 40.54
N ALA A 33 -13.82 59.52 40.76
CA ALA A 33 -13.59 58.94 42.09
C ALA A 33 -12.22 58.23 42.16
N ARG A 34 -11.46 58.71 43.10
CA ARG A 34 -10.21 58.27 43.77
C ARG A 34 -9.71 56.85 43.50
N ALA A 35 -8.50 56.78 43.03
CA ALA A 35 -7.66 55.57 42.93
C ALA A 35 -7.43 54.89 44.29
N ARG A 36 -7.82 53.66 44.41
CA ARG A 36 -7.28 52.68 45.36
C ARG A 36 -6.57 51.60 44.56
N THR A 37 -5.26 51.59 44.65
CA THR A 37 -4.42 50.55 44.03
C THR A 37 -4.60 49.23 44.72
N LEU A 38 -5.36 48.32 44.09
CA LEU A 38 -5.41 46.92 44.48
C LEU A 38 -4.41 46.15 43.62
N ARG A 39 -3.30 45.71 44.22
CA ARG A 39 -2.35 44.81 43.59
C ARG A 39 -2.98 43.40 43.56
N ILE A 40 -3.58 43.00 42.43
CA ILE A 40 -3.98 41.63 42.18
C ILE A 40 -2.76 40.94 41.57
N GLY A 41 -2.10 40.09 42.37
CA GLY A 41 -1.08 39.20 41.90
C GLY A 41 -1.72 38.14 40.96
N ALA A 42 -1.52 38.28 39.65
CA ALA A 42 -1.91 37.27 38.69
C ALA A 42 -0.87 36.13 38.72
N THR A 43 -1.17 35.07 39.45
CA THR A 43 -0.41 33.83 39.37
C THR A 43 -0.83 33.12 38.06
N LEU A 44 0.01 33.26 37.02
CA LEU A 44 -0.09 32.47 35.82
C LEU A 44 0.22 31.00 36.17
N LEU A 45 -0.79 30.19 36.33
CA LEU A 45 -0.66 28.72 36.27
C LEU A 45 -0.40 28.35 34.81
N LEU A 46 0.87 28.10 34.45
CA LEU A 46 1.23 27.38 33.21
C LEU A 46 0.73 25.97 33.37
N ALA A 47 -0.45 25.66 32.81
CA ALA A 47 -0.86 24.29 32.55
C ALA A 47 0.02 23.76 31.42
N ALA A 48 1.08 23.05 31.77
CA ALA A 48 1.84 22.25 30.83
C ALA A 48 0.90 21.17 30.28
N ALA A 49 0.33 21.39 29.08
CA ALA A 49 -0.37 20.36 28.33
C ALA A 49 0.67 19.28 27.98
N THR A 50 0.72 18.21 28.75
CA THR A 50 1.47 17.01 28.38
C THR A 50 0.74 16.42 27.16
N LEU A 51 1.30 16.66 25.97
CA LEU A 51 0.94 15.91 24.77
C LEU A 51 1.16 14.42 25.10
N PRO A 52 0.16 13.55 24.89
CA PRO A 52 0.40 12.12 25.03
C PRO A 52 1.53 11.75 24.10
N ALA A 53 2.63 11.23 24.63
CA ALA A 53 3.68 10.63 23.82
C ALA A 53 3.00 9.50 23.01
N LEU A 54 3.05 9.56 21.67
CA LEU A 54 2.66 8.42 20.85
C LEU A 54 3.46 7.21 21.36
N ALA A 55 2.76 6.17 21.77
CA ALA A 55 3.43 4.95 22.22
C ALA A 55 4.20 4.38 21.02
N ALA A 56 5.48 4.10 21.22
CA ALA A 56 6.33 3.50 20.19
C ALA A 56 5.72 2.18 19.70
N LEU A 57 5.85 1.92 18.40
CA LEU A 57 5.34 0.70 17.79
C LEU A 57 5.95 -0.55 18.46
N PRO A 58 5.17 -1.61 18.70
CA PRO A 58 5.62 -2.79 19.43
C PRO A 58 6.46 -3.73 18.55
N ILE A 59 7.49 -3.19 17.89
CA ILE A 59 8.33 -3.85 16.89
C ILE A 59 8.97 -5.15 17.42
N LYS A 60 9.24 -5.24 18.72
CA LYS A 60 9.78 -6.45 19.38
C LYS A 60 8.84 -7.65 19.34
N ARG A 61 7.57 -7.46 18.96
CA ARG A 61 6.60 -8.54 18.77
C ARG A 61 6.72 -9.22 17.41
N ILE A 62 7.45 -8.62 16.48
CA ILE A 62 7.71 -9.22 15.18
C ILE A 62 8.72 -10.35 15.35
N LYS A 63 8.35 -11.50 14.81
CA LYS A 63 9.19 -12.69 14.74
C LYS A 63 9.74 -12.82 13.32
N LEU A 64 11.02 -13.10 13.24
CA LEU A 64 11.79 -13.31 12.01
C LEU A 64 12.61 -14.60 12.16
N PRO A 65 13.08 -15.20 11.06
CA PRO A 65 14.08 -16.27 11.11
C PRO A 65 15.37 -15.82 11.80
N PRO A 66 16.18 -16.77 12.33
CA PRO A 66 17.45 -16.46 13.00
C PRO A 66 18.37 -15.61 12.11
N GLY A 67 19.05 -14.63 12.71
CA GLY A 67 19.97 -13.70 12.04
C GLY A 67 19.29 -12.51 11.37
N PHE A 68 17.96 -12.50 11.25
CA PHE A 68 17.22 -11.33 10.74
C PHE A 68 16.84 -10.37 11.87
N HIS A 69 16.90 -9.09 11.56
CA HIS A 69 16.55 -8.00 12.46
C HIS A 69 15.56 -7.06 11.76
N ILE A 70 14.65 -6.46 12.52
CA ILE A 70 13.69 -5.47 12.02
C ILE A 70 13.73 -4.21 12.89
N GLU A 71 13.69 -3.08 12.25
CA GLU A 71 13.62 -1.77 12.89
C GLU A 71 12.55 -0.90 12.22
N VAL A 72 12.10 0.13 12.93
CA VAL A 72 11.23 1.15 12.36
C VAL A 72 12.09 2.16 11.62
N LEU A 73 11.94 2.23 10.30
CA LEU A 73 12.62 3.23 9.48
C LEU A 73 11.93 4.60 9.58
N SER A 74 10.60 4.63 9.60
CA SER A 74 9.79 5.84 9.74
C SER A 74 8.41 5.52 10.30
N GLU A 75 7.88 6.37 11.20
CA GLU A 75 6.48 6.36 11.68
C GLU A 75 5.69 7.57 11.13
N ALA A 76 6.22 8.25 10.12
CA ALA A 76 5.68 9.49 9.60
C ALA A 76 5.13 9.36 8.17
N VAL A 77 4.56 8.20 7.84
CA VAL A 77 4.02 7.89 6.50
C VAL A 77 2.59 7.32 6.63
N PRO A 78 1.61 8.15 7.01
CA PRO A 78 0.24 7.71 7.18
C PRO A 78 -0.27 6.93 5.97
N SER A 79 -0.94 5.80 6.23
CA SER A 79 -1.54 4.94 5.19
C SER A 79 -0.58 4.49 4.09
N ALA A 80 0.70 4.22 4.43
CA ALA A 80 1.77 3.87 3.50
C ALA A 80 1.43 2.64 2.65
N ARG A 81 1.57 2.75 1.32
CA ARG A 81 1.26 1.69 0.35
C ARG A 81 2.46 1.39 -0.55
N GLY A 82 2.31 1.47 -1.85
CA GLY A 82 3.35 1.14 -2.80
C GLY A 82 4.62 1.99 -2.64
N MET A 83 5.76 1.38 -2.81
CA MET A 83 7.07 2.00 -2.68
C MET A 83 7.85 1.97 -3.99
N ALA A 84 8.59 3.03 -4.27
CA ALA A 84 9.56 3.11 -5.37
C ALA A 84 10.82 3.85 -4.92
N LEU A 85 11.98 3.30 -5.24
CA LEU A 85 13.27 3.88 -4.88
C LEU A 85 13.92 4.53 -6.10
N SER A 86 14.41 5.76 -5.95
CA SER A 86 15.27 6.38 -6.95
C SER A 86 16.74 6.00 -6.74
N PRO A 87 17.60 6.08 -7.79
CA PRO A 87 19.03 5.84 -7.66
C PRO A 87 19.75 6.82 -6.72
N LYS A 88 19.12 7.96 -6.38
CA LYS A 88 19.65 8.94 -5.42
C LYS A 88 19.33 8.62 -3.96
N GLY A 89 18.73 7.46 -3.69
CA GLY A 89 18.37 7.06 -2.33
C GLY A 89 17.09 7.74 -1.81
N ILE A 90 16.21 8.18 -2.70
CA ILE A 90 14.91 8.74 -2.32
C ILE A 90 13.86 7.65 -2.44
N LEU A 91 13.21 7.32 -1.33
CA LEU A 91 12.11 6.39 -1.28
C LEU A 91 10.78 7.14 -1.43
N TYR A 92 10.11 6.97 -2.55
CA TYR A 92 8.77 7.47 -2.79
C TYR A 92 7.74 6.47 -2.29
N ILE A 93 6.68 6.97 -1.63
CA ILE A 93 5.68 6.13 -0.99
C ILE A 93 4.29 6.68 -1.32
N GLY A 94 3.49 5.85 -1.98
CA GLY A 94 2.07 6.11 -2.18
C GLY A 94 1.27 5.85 -0.90
N SER A 95 0.06 6.38 -0.82
CA SER A 95 -0.79 6.22 0.36
C SER A 95 -2.27 6.09 0.03
N LEU A 96 -3.08 5.78 1.04
CA LEU A 96 -4.55 5.84 0.94
C LEU A 96 -5.12 7.14 1.51
N ASP A 97 -4.30 8.01 2.12
CA ASP A 97 -4.73 9.26 2.75
C ASP A 97 -4.72 10.47 1.80
N GLY A 98 -4.46 10.24 0.51
CA GLY A 98 -4.45 11.29 -0.52
C GLY A 98 -3.11 11.97 -0.73
N HIS A 99 -2.05 11.53 -0.04
CA HIS A 99 -0.70 12.08 -0.16
C HIS A 99 0.26 11.10 -0.84
N VAL A 100 1.31 11.65 -1.42
CA VAL A 100 2.52 10.90 -1.79
C VAL A 100 3.69 11.48 -1.02
N TYR A 101 4.43 10.59 -0.37
CA TYR A 101 5.56 10.95 0.48
C TYR A 101 6.89 10.62 -0.20
N ALA A 102 7.94 11.34 0.19
CA ALA A 102 9.31 10.98 -0.15
C ALA A 102 10.17 11.01 1.13
N LEU A 103 10.96 9.97 1.32
CA LEU A 103 11.97 9.88 2.38
C LEU A 103 13.35 9.91 1.74
N GLU A 104 14.18 10.88 2.12
CA GLU A 104 15.60 10.87 1.76
C GLU A 104 16.33 9.88 2.67
N LEU A 105 17.02 8.92 2.08
CA LEU A 105 17.75 7.89 2.80
C LEU A 105 19.25 8.08 2.64
N ARG A 106 19.98 8.03 3.78
CA ARG A 106 21.45 7.96 3.80
C ARG A 106 21.88 6.92 4.83
N ASP A 107 22.77 6.04 4.43
CA ASP A 107 23.30 4.99 5.31
C ASP A 107 22.21 4.18 6.03
N GLY A 108 21.08 3.94 5.33
CA GLY A 108 19.95 3.19 5.86
C GLY A 108 19.03 3.96 6.80
N HIS A 109 19.22 5.28 6.99
CA HIS A 109 18.40 6.12 7.87
C HIS A 109 17.68 7.22 7.08
N VAL A 110 16.53 7.66 7.60
CA VAL A 110 15.79 8.80 7.06
C VAL A 110 16.45 10.10 7.51
N THR A 111 16.86 10.92 6.55
CA THR A 111 17.46 12.26 6.81
C THR A 111 16.46 13.40 6.59
N ALA A 112 15.47 13.21 5.71
CA ALA A 112 14.39 14.17 5.49
C ALA A 112 13.12 13.46 5.00
N ARG A 113 11.96 14.10 5.23
CA ARG A 113 10.66 13.69 4.75
C ARG A 113 9.97 14.83 4.02
N HIS A 114 9.42 14.54 2.86
CA HIS A 114 8.69 15.50 2.03
C HIS A 114 7.28 14.97 1.71
N VAL A 115 6.37 15.90 1.42
CA VAL A 115 5.06 15.60 0.79
C VAL A 115 5.15 16.08 -0.65
N ILE A 116 5.13 15.15 -1.59
CA ILE A 116 5.26 15.45 -3.02
C ILE A 116 3.96 16.02 -3.59
N THR A 117 2.84 15.47 -3.19
CA THR A 117 1.51 15.92 -3.62
C THR A 117 0.46 15.53 -2.59
N SER A 118 -0.68 16.21 -2.64
CA SER A 118 -1.83 15.98 -1.75
C SER A 118 -3.16 16.13 -2.49
N GLY A 119 -4.24 15.63 -1.87
CA GLY A 119 -5.60 15.77 -2.41
C GLY A 119 -5.90 14.86 -3.60
N LEU A 120 -5.08 13.83 -3.84
CA LEU A 120 -5.36 12.79 -4.83
C LEU A 120 -6.28 11.71 -4.24
N GLU A 121 -7.08 11.09 -5.10
CA GLU A 121 -7.93 9.97 -4.71
C GLU A 121 -7.10 8.69 -4.64
N THR A 122 -6.80 8.23 -3.41
CA THR A 122 -6.02 7.00 -3.11
C THR A 122 -4.78 6.82 -4.00
N PRO A 123 -3.76 7.70 -3.92
CA PRO A 123 -2.55 7.60 -4.72
C PRO A 123 -1.62 6.48 -4.22
N ALA A 124 -2.10 5.24 -4.26
CA ALA A 124 -1.45 4.09 -3.64
C ALA A 124 -0.21 3.60 -4.38
N GLY A 125 -0.15 3.76 -5.69
CA GLY A 125 0.97 3.27 -6.51
C GLY A 125 1.88 4.38 -6.97
N VAL A 126 3.17 4.12 -6.85
CA VAL A 126 4.24 5.00 -7.31
C VAL A 126 5.27 4.20 -8.11
N ALA A 127 5.84 4.82 -9.15
CA ALA A 127 6.95 4.25 -9.91
C ALA A 127 7.92 5.36 -10.29
N TRP A 128 9.22 5.07 -10.20
CA TRP A 128 10.26 6.01 -10.60
C TRP A 128 10.94 5.55 -11.89
N ARG A 129 11.19 6.47 -12.82
CA ARG A 129 11.93 6.21 -14.04
C ARG A 129 12.55 7.48 -14.61
N ASP A 130 13.81 7.41 -14.99
CA ASP A 130 14.52 8.46 -15.73
C ASP A 130 14.40 9.87 -15.11
N GLY A 131 14.45 9.96 -13.76
CA GLY A 131 14.34 11.21 -13.01
C GLY A 131 12.90 11.67 -12.76
N ALA A 132 11.89 10.94 -13.23
CA ALA A 132 10.49 11.26 -13.04
C ALA A 132 9.79 10.27 -12.09
N LEU A 133 8.89 10.79 -11.26
CA LEU A 133 7.99 10.01 -10.43
C LEU A 133 6.62 9.91 -11.12
N TYR A 134 6.15 8.68 -11.30
CA TYR A 134 4.78 8.40 -11.73
C TYR A 134 3.93 8.04 -10.51
N VAL A 135 2.72 8.60 -10.46
CA VAL A 135 1.77 8.43 -9.35
C VAL A 135 0.44 8.01 -9.92
N SER A 136 -0.09 6.89 -9.45
CA SER A 136 -1.46 6.46 -9.77
C SER A 136 -2.46 7.11 -8.81
N ALA A 137 -3.56 7.62 -9.34
CA ALA A 137 -4.80 7.83 -8.62
C ALA A 137 -5.87 6.88 -9.18
N VAL A 138 -7.11 6.89 -8.66
CA VAL A 138 -8.14 5.94 -9.11
C VAL A 138 -8.33 5.98 -10.63
N SER A 139 -8.48 7.17 -11.22
CA SER A 139 -8.81 7.30 -12.65
C SER A 139 -7.69 7.85 -13.53
N LYS A 140 -6.52 8.14 -12.96
CA LYS A 140 -5.44 8.82 -13.69
C LYS A 140 -4.05 8.39 -13.23
N ILE A 141 -3.08 8.66 -14.10
CA ILE A 141 -1.65 8.60 -13.77
C ILE A 141 -1.05 9.97 -14.03
N LEU A 142 -0.31 10.45 -13.05
CA LEU A 142 0.42 11.72 -13.05
C LEU A 142 1.92 11.45 -13.12
N ARG A 143 2.69 12.37 -13.73
CA ARG A 143 4.15 12.33 -13.77
C ARG A 143 4.72 13.65 -13.26
N PHE A 144 5.68 13.55 -12.34
CA PHE A 144 6.45 14.66 -11.79
C PHE A 144 7.87 14.58 -12.33
N ASP A 145 8.22 15.46 -13.27
CA ASP A 145 9.52 15.45 -13.95
C ASP A 145 10.62 16.03 -13.03
N ALA A 146 11.86 15.52 -13.14
CA ALA A 146 13.03 15.95 -12.38
C ALA A 146 12.81 15.99 -10.85
N ILE A 147 11.96 15.12 -10.33
CA ILE A 147 11.46 15.16 -8.95
C ILE A 147 12.57 15.03 -7.90
N ASP A 148 13.61 14.22 -8.17
CA ASP A 148 14.73 13.98 -7.24
C ASP A 148 15.52 15.25 -6.87
N THR A 149 15.32 16.36 -7.56
CA THR A 149 15.95 17.66 -7.29
C THR A 149 14.95 18.71 -6.83
N HIS A 150 13.67 18.37 -6.69
CA HIS A 150 12.59 19.30 -6.37
C HIS A 150 11.67 18.77 -5.26
N LEU A 151 12.21 18.03 -4.28
CA LEU A 151 11.41 17.41 -3.22
C LEU A 151 10.67 18.41 -2.35
N SER A 152 11.28 19.58 -2.10
CA SER A 152 10.71 20.66 -1.27
C SER A 152 9.74 21.57 -2.03
N ASP A 153 9.86 21.63 -3.35
CA ASP A 153 8.99 22.40 -4.25
C ASP A 153 8.70 21.55 -5.51
N PRO A 154 7.84 20.55 -5.40
CA PRO A 154 7.57 19.63 -6.50
C PRO A 154 6.96 20.34 -7.70
N PRO A 155 7.36 19.99 -8.94
CA PRO A 155 6.81 20.60 -10.14
C PRO A 155 5.34 20.24 -10.30
N LYS A 156 4.60 21.03 -11.09
CA LYS A 156 3.24 20.66 -11.49
C LYS A 156 3.27 19.35 -12.25
N PRO A 157 2.40 18.39 -11.93
CA PRO A 157 2.39 17.11 -12.60
C PRO A 157 1.88 17.22 -14.04
N VAL A 158 2.44 16.40 -14.91
CA VAL A 158 1.93 16.11 -16.24
C VAL A 158 0.91 14.98 -16.13
N ILE A 159 -0.25 15.11 -16.79
CA ILE A 159 -1.21 14.02 -16.90
C ILE A 159 -0.69 13.04 -17.97
N VAL A 160 -0.35 11.81 -17.53
CA VAL A 160 0.02 10.71 -18.42
C VAL A 160 -1.24 10.11 -19.06
N THR A 161 -2.24 9.84 -18.24
CA THR A 161 -3.58 9.42 -18.67
C THR A 161 -4.60 9.79 -17.59
N ASP A 162 -5.83 10.08 -18.00
CA ASP A 162 -7.00 10.31 -17.13
C ASP A 162 -8.24 9.51 -17.60
N THR A 163 -7.99 8.49 -18.42
CA THR A 163 -9.04 7.66 -19.05
C THR A 163 -9.26 6.32 -18.37
N LEU A 164 -8.57 6.06 -17.23
CA LEU A 164 -8.75 4.84 -16.46
C LEU A 164 -10.14 4.82 -15.80
N PRO A 165 -10.67 3.63 -15.44
CA PRO A 165 -11.94 3.51 -14.72
C PRO A 165 -11.99 4.38 -13.47
N THR A 166 -13.16 4.97 -13.20
CA THR A 166 -13.41 5.90 -12.08
C THR A 166 -13.99 5.18 -10.84
N GLU A 167 -14.29 3.90 -10.96
CA GLU A 167 -14.83 3.10 -9.88
C GLU A 167 -13.81 2.95 -8.76
N THR A 168 -14.24 3.26 -7.53
CA THR A 168 -13.37 3.28 -6.35
C THR A 168 -13.16 1.90 -5.73
N HIS A 169 -14.12 0.96 -5.89
CA HIS A 169 -13.97 -0.40 -5.44
C HIS A 169 -12.87 -1.10 -6.23
N HIS A 170 -11.78 -1.55 -5.58
CA HIS A 170 -10.53 -2.01 -6.19
C HIS A 170 -9.91 -0.97 -7.17
N GLY A 171 -10.21 0.32 -6.93
CA GLY A 171 -9.79 1.43 -7.79
C GLY A 171 -8.34 1.87 -7.60
N TRP A 172 -7.75 1.62 -6.43
CA TRP A 172 -6.32 1.90 -6.19
C TRP A 172 -5.44 0.99 -7.03
N LYS A 173 -4.32 1.52 -7.53
CA LYS A 173 -3.49 0.83 -8.51
C LYS A 173 -2.04 0.82 -8.06
N PHE A 174 -1.45 -0.36 -7.94
CA PHE A 174 -0.01 -0.49 -7.95
C PHE A 174 0.50 -0.26 -9.38
N ILE A 175 1.60 0.46 -9.57
CA ILE A 175 2.19 0.69 -10.89
C ILE A 175 3.70 0.40 -10.86
N ALA A 176 4.23 -0.13 -11.95
CA ALA A 176 5.67 -0.32 -12.12
C ALA A 176 6.05 -0.38 -13.61
N PHE A 177 7.30 -0.06 -13.91
CA PHE A 177 7.85 -0.21 -15.25
C PHE A 177 8.36 -1.63 -15.47
N GLY A 178 7.94 -2.24 -16.57
CA GLY A 178 8.43 -3.55 -17.00
C GLY A 178 9.80 -3.49 -17.68
N PRO A 179 10.42 -4.67 -17.89
CA PRO A 179 11.69 -4.78 -18.62
C PRO A 179 11.58 -4.32 -20.08
N ASP A 180 10.37 -4.27 -20.63
CA ASP A 180 10.04 -3.71 -21.95
C ASP A 180 9.97 -2.18 -21.96
N GLY A 181 10.17 -1.56 -20.81
CA GLY A 181 10.11 -0.11 -20.63
C GLY A 181 8.71 0.48 -20.57
N LYS A 182 7.64 -0.33 -20.61
CA LYS A 182 6.26 0.11 -20.48
C LYS A 182 5.82 0.22 -19.03
N LEU A 183 4.87 1.10 -18.75
CA LEU A 183 4.22 1.26 -17.46
C LEU A 183 3.04 0.29 -17.36
N TYR A 184 3.08 -0.61 -16.38
CA TYR A 184 2.03 -1.58 -16.11
C TYR A 184 1.07 -1.05 -15.05
N VAL A 185 -0.24 -1.30 -15.28
CA VAL A 185 -1.33 -0.75 -14.47
C VAL A 185 -2.43 -1.81 -14.32
N PRO A 186 -2.72 -2.30 -13.11
CA PRO A 186 -3.85 -3.18 -12.88
C PRO A 186 -5.16 -2.37 -12.83
N GLN A 187 -6.25 -2.98 -13.26
CA GLN A 187 -7.59 -2.45 -13.13
C GLN A 187 -8.47 -3.52 -12.50
N GLY A 188 -8.70 -3.41 -11.19
CA GLY A 188 -9.47 -4.38 -10.43
C GLY A 188 -10.94 -4.41 -10.83
N ALA A 189 -11.64 -5.49 -10.49
CA ALA A 189 -13.07 -5.59 -10.67
C ALA A 189 -13.79 -4.57 -9.78
N PRO A 190 -14.79 -3.82 -10.29
CA PRO A 190 -15.49 -2.79 -9.53
C PRO A 190 -16.56 -3.35 -8.58
N CYS A 191 -16.36 -4.57 -8.08
CA CYS A 191 -17.32 -5.33 -7.31
C CYS A 191 -16.64 -6.49 -6.58
N ASN A 192 -17.36 -7.15 -5.66
CA ASN A 192 -16.90 -8.43 -5.09
C ASN A 192 -16.79 -9.51 -6.18
N VAL A 193 -17.89 -9.70 -6.92
CA VAL A 193 -17.96 -10.53 -8.13
C VAL A 193 -19.00 -9.95 -9.08
N CYS A 194 -18.70 -9.85 -10.36
CA CYS A 194 -19.61 -9.36 -11.40
C CYS A 194 -19.06 -9.62 -12.79
N LEU A 195 -19.96 -9.71 -13.76
CA LEU A 195 -19.62 -9.59 -15.17
C LEU A 195 -19.59 -8.13 -15.57
N LYS A 196 -18.43 -7.65 -15.94
CA LYS A 196 -18.17 -6.30 -16.46
C LYS A 196 -17.33 -6.41 -17.73
N ASP A 197 -17.17 -5.29 -18.40
CA ASP A 197 -16.32 -5.17 -19.58
C ASP A 197 -14.89 -5.65 -19.22
N ARG A 198 -14.48 -6.76 -19.79
CA ARG A 198 -13.18 -7.42 -19.50
C ARG A 198 -11.99 -6.74 -20.20
N ASP A 199 -12.26 -5.72 -21.03
CA ASP A 199 -11.23 -4.86 -21.59
C ASP A 199 -11.00 -3.59 -20.76
N ARG A 200 -11.82 -3.40 -19.68
CA ARG A 200 -11.71 -2.30 -18.74
C ARG A 200 -11.48 -2.73 -17.29
N PHE A 201 -11.91 -3.94 -16.90
CA PHE A 201 -11.87 -4.41 -15.51
C PHE A 201 -11.36 -5.85 -15.40
N GLY A 202 -10.81 -6.16 -14.23
CA GLY A 202 -10.32 -7.51 -13.96
C GLY A 202 -9.07 -7.87 -14.78
N LEU A 203 -8.14 -6.93 -14.92
CA LEU A 203 -7.01 -7.06 -15.84
C LEU A 203 -5.72 -6.38 -15.33
N ILE A 204 -4.62 -6.69 -15.97
CA ILE A 204 -3.38 -5.90 -15.97
C ILE A 204 -3.18 -5.39 -17.39
N GLY A 205 -3.10 -4.06 -17.54
CA GLY A 205 -2.73 -3.39 -18.78
C GLY A 205 -1.31 -2.82 -18.72
N ARG A 206 -0.78 -2.41 -19.86
CA ARG A 206 0.47 -1.64 -19.97
C ARG A 206 0.36 -0.56 -21.02
N MET A 207 1.15 0.50 -20.89
CA MET A 207 1.20 1.62 -21.81
C MET A 207 2.64 2.16 -21.93
N ASN A 208 2.91 2.97 -22.94
CA ASN A 208 4.15 3.73 -22.99
C ASN A 208 4.25 4.72 -21.81
N PRO A 209 5.46 5.21 -21.46
CA PRO A 209 5.63 6.19 -20.37
C PRO A 209 4.85 7.51 -20.57
N ASP A 210 4.47 7.83 -21.80
CA ASP A 210 3.64 9.00 -22.14
C ASP A 210 2.13 8.74 -22.14
N GLY A 211 1.71 7.49 -21.77
CA GLY A 211 0.31 7.08 -21.74
C GLY A 211 -0.24 6.53 -23.06
N SER A 212 0.53 6.59 -24.14
CA SER A 212 0.13 6.06 -25.45
C SER A 212 0.21 4.53 -25.52
N HIS A 213 -0.42 3.93 -26.54
CA HIS A 213 -0.34 2.49 -26.86
C HIS A 213 -0.74 1.58 -25.69
N TYR A 214 -1.88 1.89 -25.05
CA TYR A 214 -2.44 1.01 -24.03
C TYR A 214 -2.84 -0.34 -24.62
N GLU A 215 -2.43 -1.42 -23.96
CA GLU A 215 -2.79 -2.81 -24.31
C GLU A 215 -3.03 -3.66 -23.06
N VAL A 216 -3.91 -4.65 -23.14
CA VAL A 216 -4.20 -5.59 -22.06
C VAL A 216 -3.23 -6.75 -22.09
N VAL A 217 -2.53 -6.97 -20.98
CA VAL A 217 -1.51 -8.02 -20.82
C VAL A 217 -2.13 -9.33 -20.30
N ALA A 218 -3.00 -9.24 -19.29
CA ALA A 218 -3.63 -10.40 -18.66
C ALA A 218 -5.07 -10.05 -18.22
N ARG A 219 -5.96 -11.04 -18.23
CA ARG A 219 -7.37 -10.91 -17.86
C ARG A 219 -7.78 -11.93 -16.78
N GLY A 220 -9.00 -11.82 -16.31
CA GLY A 220 -9.54 -12.75 -15.34
C GLY A 220 -8.91 -12.60 -13.95
N ILE A 221 -8.61 -11.38 -13.57
CA ILE A 221 -7.92 -10.99 -12.35
C ILE A 221 -8.88 -10.14 -11.52
N ARG A 222 -9.19 -10.56 -10.28
CA ARG A 222 -10.14 -9.80 -9.46
C ARG A 222 -9.55 -8.51 -8.92
N ASN A 223 -8.41 -8.59 -8.25
CA ASN A 223 -7.76 -7.42 -7.62
C ASN A 223 -6.27 -7.68 -7.39
N THR A 224 -5.45 -7.24 -8.31
CA THR A 224 -3.99 -7.23 -8.19
C THR A 224 -3.52 -5.93 -7.56
N VAL A 225 -2.75 -6.03 -6.47
CA VAL A 225 -2.14 -4.89 -5.76
C VAL A 225 -0.61 -5.00 -5.69
N GLY A 226 -0.04 -6.00 -6.31
CA GLY A 226 1.40 -6.18 -6.40
C GLY A 226 1.79 -7.09 -7.55
N PHE A 227 2.82 -6.68 -8.28
CA PHE A 227 3.41 -7.47 -9.33
C PHE A 227 4.90 -7.12 -9.50
N ALA A 228 5.65 -8.05 -10.06
CA ALA A 228 7.07 -7.89 -10.39
C ALA A 228 7.43 -8.80 -11.55
N TRP A 229 8.61 -8.62 -12.09
CA TRP A 229 9.17 -9.48 -13.14
C TRP A 229 10.23 -10.39 -12.54
N HIS A 230 10.21 -11.64 -12.95
CA HIS A 230 11.23 -12.61 -12.55
C HIS A 230 12.62 -12.11 -13.03
N PRO A 231 13.63 -12.07 -12.14
CA PRO A 231 14.92 -11.43 -12.46
C PRO A 231 15.69 -12.08 -13.62
N VAL A 232 15.42 -13.36 -13.91
CA VAL A 232 16.10 -14.12 -14.96
C VAL A 232 15.23 -14.27 -16.21
N THR A 233 13.95 -14.66 -16.06
CA THR A 233 13.07 -14.94 -17.22
C THR A 233 12.34 -13.71 -17.73
N HIS A 234 12.32 -12.61 -16.95
CA HIS A 234 11.59 -11.37 -17.23
C HIS A 234 10.07 -11.55 -17.40
N GLU A 235 9.53 -12.66 -16.96
CA GLU A 235 8.09 -12.93 -16.96
C GLU A 235 7.38 -12.19 -15.84
N LEU A 236 6.16 -11.78 -16.11
CA LEU A 236 5.32 -11.08 -15.14
C LEU A 236 4.77 -12.05 -14.09
N TRP A 237 4.95 -11.71 -12.81
CA TRP A 237 4.34 -12.39 -11.66
C TRP A 237 3.51 -11.41 -10.86
N PHE A 238 2.37 -11.83 -10.32
CA PHE A 238 1.46 -10.95 -9.61
C PHE A 238 0.62 -11.67 -8.57
N THR A 239 0.26 -10.96 -7.51
CA THR A 239 -0.73 -11.40 -6.51
C THR A 239 -2.14 -11.09 -7.00
N ASP A 240 -3.13 -11.88 -6.58
CA ASP A 240 -4.54 -11.64 -6.87
C ASP A 240 -5.41 -12.04 -5.68
N ASN A 241 -6.19 -11.10 -5.18
CA ASN A 241 -7.08 -11.30 -4.05
C ASN A 241 -8.38 -11.98 -4.50
N GLY A 242 -8.74 -13.09 -3.86
CA GLY A 242 -9.93 -13.87 -4.13
C GLY A 242 -11.26 -13.18 -3.81
N ARG A 243 -12.36 -13.77 -4.26
CA ARG A 243 -13.72 -13.33 -3.97
C ARG A 243 -14.02 -13.41 -2.46
N ASP A 244 -14.70 -12.42 -1.92
CA ASP A 244 -15.18 -12.42 -0.53
C ASP A 244 -16.50 -13.19 -0.37
N LEU A 245 -16.83 -13.57 0.87
CA LEU A 245 -18.13 -14.09 1.30
C LEU A 245 -18.49 -15.49 0.71
N MET A 246 -17.49 -16.34 0.56
CA MET A 246 -17.68 -17.76 0.23
C MET A 246 -17.36 -18.68 1.43
N GLY A 247 -17.17 -18.14 2.61
CA GLY A 247 -16.76 -18.84 3.82
C GLY A 247 -15.34 -18.52 4.24
N ASP A 248 -14.86 -19.14 5.32
CA ASP A 248 -13.56 -18.82 5.90
C ASP A 248 -12.39 -19.36 5.06
N ASP A 249 -12.56 -20.51 4.44
CA ASP A 249 -11.46 -21.28 3.87
C ASP A 249 -11.42 -21.29 2.33
N VAL A 250 -12.34 -20.58 1.68
CA VAL A 250 -12.39 -20.44 0.22
C VAL A 250 -12.87 -19.06 -0.21
N PRO A 251 -12.42 -18.58 -1.38
CA PRO A 251 -11.32 -19.10 -2.19
C PRO A 251 -9.96 -18.61 -1.70
N ASP A 252 -8.90 -19.31 -2.10
CA ASP A 252 -7.54 -18.86 -1.88
C ASP A 252 -7.22 -17.57 -2.66
N ASP A 253 -6.46 -16.68 -2.05
CA ASP A 253 -5.67 -15.67 -2.76
C ASP A 253 -4.54 -16.36 -3.53
N LYS A 254 -4.04 -15.71 -4.58
CA LYS A 254 -3.16 -16.38 -5.56
C LYS A 254 -1.87 -15.61 -5.80
N LEU A 255 -0.79 -16.35 -6.01
CA LEU A 255 0.38 -15.89 -6.76
C LEU A 255 0.32 -16.49 -8.16
N ASN A 256 0.27 -15.65 -9.17
CA ASN A 256 0.14 -16.01 -10.58
C ASN A 256 1.41 -15.67 -11.36
N ARG A 257 1.63 -16.36 -12.49
CA ARG A 257 2.70 -16.12 -13.45
C ARG A 257 2.11 -15.97 -14.86
N ALA A 258 2.51 -14.93 -15.58
CA ALA A 258 2.08 -14.65 -16.95
C ALA A 258 3.28 -14.59 -17.89
N PRO A 259 3.78 -15.74 -18.41
CA PRO A 259 4.91 -15.80 -19.32
C PRO A 259 4.61 -15.21 -20.70
N ARG A 260 3.36 -14.95 -21.03
CA ARG A 260 2.94 -14.37 -22.34
C ARG A 260 1.73 -13.47 -22.17
N VAL A 261 1.58 -12.53 -23.07
CA VAL A 261 0.39 -11.67 -23.16
C VAL A 261 -0.84 -12.49 -23.54
N GLY A 262 -2.03 -12.07 -23.06
CA GLY A 262 -3.33 -12.63 -23.40
C GLY A 262 -3.79 -13.80 -22.53
N MET A 263 -3.08 -14.09 -21.42
CA MET A 263 -3.50 -15.15 -20.49
C MET A 263 -4.70 -14.72 -19.65
N ASP A 264 -5.54 -15.70 -19.31
CA ASP A 264 -6.75 -15.55 -18.51
C ASP A 264 -6.65 -16.36 -17.21
N PHE A 265 -6.93 -15.70 -16.05
CA PHE A 265 -6.76 -16.25 -14.71
C PHE A 265 -8.08 -16.56 -13.99
N GLY A 266 -9.21 -16.53 -14.73
CA GLY A 266 -10.48 -17.17 -14.37
C GLY A 266 -11.55 -16.26 -13.79
N PHE A 267 -11.24 -15.10 -13.19
CA PHE A 267 -12.29 -14.22 -12.66
C PHE A 267 -13.23 -13.70 -13.78
N PRO A 268 -14.56 -13.67 -13.58
CA PRO A 268 -15.32 -14.00 -12.37
C PRO A 268 -15.77 -15.47 -12.27
N TYR A 269 -15.36 -16.34 -13.16
CA TYR A 269 -15.88 -17.70 -13.33
C TYR A 269 -15.26 -18.74 -12.40
N CYS A 270 -13.96 -18.56 -12.11
CA CYS A 270 -13.16 -19.46 -11.29
C CYS A 270 -12.27 -18.69 -10.33
N HIS A 271 -12.24 -19.12 -9.07
CA HIS A 271 -11.45 -18.54 -7.99
C HIS A 271 -10.42 -19.53 -7.47
N GLY A 272 -9.30 -19.06 -6.90
CA GLY A 272 -8.27 -19.92 -6.33
C GLY A 272 -7.63 -20.92 -7.32
N GLY A 273 -8.06 -20.92 -8.59
CA GLY A 273 -7.62 -21.82 -9.63
C GLY A 273 -8.47 -23.10 -9.78
N ASP A 274 -9.33 -23.42 -8.82
CA ASP A 274 -10.12 -24.66 -8.80
C ASP A 274 -11.51 -24.53 -8.17
N THR A 275 -11.89 -23.36 -7.70
CA THR A 275 -13.19 -23.09 -7.07
C THR A 275 -14.12 -22.40 -8.07
N PRO A 276 -15.10 -23.10 -8.67
CA PRO A 276 -16.07 -22.47 -9.57
C PRO A 276 -16.90 -21.41 -8.82
N ASP A 277 -17.15 -20.28 -9.48
CA ASP A 277 -18.07 -19.30 -8.94
C ASP A 277 -19.51 -19.85 -8.91
N PRO A 278 -20.24 -19.75 -7.79
CA PRO A 278 -21.59 -20.29 -7.68
C PRO A 278 -22.63 -19.63 -8.61
N GLU A 279 -22.36 -18.39 -9.05
CA GLU A 279 -23.27 -17.65 -9.94
C GLU A 279 -22.81 -17.71 -11.40
N PHE A 280 -21.50 -17.55 -11.66
CA PHE A 280 -20.95 -17.38 -13.01
C PHE A 280 -20.19 -18.60 -13.52
N GLY A 281 -19.83 -19.58 -12.66
CA GLY A 281 -18.92 -20.67 -13.01
C GLY A 281 -19.52 -21.83 -13.78
N LYS A 282 -20.87 -21.95 -13.89
CA LYS A 282 -21.57 -23.14 -14.36
C LYS A 282 -21.07 -23.66 -15.72
N ASP A 283 -20.85 -22.77 -16.68
CA ASP A 283 -20.46 -23.14 -18.06
C ASP A 283 -18.99 -22.79 -18.35
N HIS A 284 -18.21 -22.49 -17.29
CA HIS A 284 -16.84 -22.04 -17.36
C HIS A 284 -15.95 -22.87 -16.42
N PRO A 285 -15.53 -24.10 -16.80
CA PRO A 285 -14.75 -24.96 -15.93
C PRO A 285 -13.39 -24.30 -15.61
N CYS A 286 -12.93 -24.45 -14.37
CA CYS A 286 -11.66 -23.87 -13.92
C CYS A 286 -10.46 -24.34 -14.75
N SER A 287 -10.53 -25.53 -15.34
CA SER A 287 -9.50 -26.07 -16.25
C SER A 287 -9.31 -25.27 -17.56
N ALA A 288 -10.26 -24.38 -17.91
CA ALA A 288 -10.14 -23.49 -19.06
C ALA A 288 -9.24 -22.28 -18.80
N PHE A 289 -8.84 -22.03 -17.57
CA PHE A 289 -8.09 -20.87 -17.14
C PHE A 289 -6.69 -21.23 -16.66
N THR A 290 -5.82 -20.24 -16.58
CA THR A 290 -4.46 -20.40 -16.07
C THR A 290 -4.50 -20.63 -14.55
N PRO A 291 -3.97 -21.75 -14.04
CA PRO A 291 -3.92 -21.99 -12.61
C PRO A 291 -2.87 -21.08 -11.93
N PRO A 292 -3.01 -20.81 -10.62
CA PRO A 292 -1.98 -20.11 -9.85
C PRO A 292 -0.71 -20.96 -9.72
N VAL A 293 0.42 -20.28 -9.50
CA VAL A 293 1.67 -20.94 -9.11
C VAL A 293 1.59 -21.41 -7.66
N VAL A 294 1.05 -20.55 -6.78
CA VAL A 294 0.84 -20.86 -5.35
C VAL A 294 -0.52 -20.33 -4.92
N LYS A 295 -1.23 -21.16 -4.18
CA LYS A 295 -2.37 -20.75 -3.35
C LYS A 295 -1.84 -20.21 -2.03
N LEU A 296 -2.10 -18.91 -1.75
CA LEU A 296 -1.56 -18.21 -0.60
C LEU A 296 -2.41 -18.38 0.67
N GLY A 297 -3.58 -19.02 0.53
CA GLY A 297 -4.58 -19.15 1.58
C GLY A 297 -5.74 -18.17 1.42
N ALA A 298 -6.90 -18.57 1.95
CA ALA A 298 -8.12 -17.80 1.80
C ALA A 298 -8.07 -16.50 2.61
N HIS A 299 -8.35 -15.39 1.92
CA HIS A 299 -8.55 -14.06 2.52
C HIS A 299 -7.33 -13.46 3.22
N VAL A 300 -6.12 -13.89 2.88
CA VAL A 300 -4.90 -13.32 3.48
C VAL A 300 -4.65 -11.88 3.01
N ALA A 301 -5.33 -11.43 1.95
CA ALA A 301 -5.17 -10.16 1.28
C ALA A 301 -3.71 -9.95 0.83
N SER A 302 -3.28 -10.80 -0.11
CA SER A 302 -1.94 -10.73 -0.71
C SER A 302 -1.80 -9.47 -1.55
N LEU A 303 -0.94 -8.53 -1.13
CA LEU A 303 -0.74 -7.23 -1.77
C LEU A 303 0.61 -7.13 -2.47
N GLY A 304 1.48 -6.21 -2.04
CA GLY A 304 2.77 -5.96 -2.65
C GLY A 304 3.68 -7.18 -2.66
N MET A 305 4.37 -7.39 -3.76
CA MET A 305 5.31 -8.49 -3.92
C MET A 305 6.56 -8.05 -4.68
N ARG A 306 7.74 -8.61 -4.33
CA ARG A 306 9.00 -8.42 -5.05
C ARG A 306 9.85 -9.67 -5.02
N PHE A 307 10.61 -9.87 -6.08
CA PHE A 307 11.75 -10.79 -6.03
C PHE A 307 12.90 -10.16 -5.25
N TYR A 308 13.51 -10.92 -4.36
CA TYR A 308 14.67 -10.47 -3.62
C TYR A 308 15.95 -10.73 -4.41
N THR A 309 16.57 -9.69 -4.92
CA THR A 309 17.81 -9.74 -5.70
C THR A 309 19.02 -9.22 -4.93
N GLY A 310 18.82 -8.85 -3.65
CA GLY A 310 19.88 -8.34 -2.79
C GLY A 310 20.91 -9.40 -2.40
N SER A 311 22.00 -8.94 -1.78
CA SER A 311 23.11 -9.80 -1.35
C SER A 311 23.28 -9.86 0.20
N MET A 312 22.49 -9.11 0.96
CA MET A 312 22.58 -9.08 2.41
C MET A 312 22.02 -10.37 3.05
N PHE A 313 20.90 -10.88 2.54
CA PHE A 313 20.29 -12.10 3.07
C PHE A 313 21.07 -13.34 2.60
N PRO A 314 20.99 -14.47 3.34
CA PRO A 314 21.61 -15.71 2.93
C PRO A 314 21.24 -16.10 1.49
N GLY A 315 22.16 -16.78 0.77
CA GLY A 315 21.97 -17.14 -0.64
C GLY A 315 20.67 -17.91 -0.94
N ALA A 316 20.14 -18.65 0.03
CA ALA A 316 18.86 -19.36 -0.08
C ALA A 316 17.62 -18.43 -0.22
N TYR A 317 17.79 -17.14 0.01
CA TYR A 317 16.74 -16.13 -0.15
C TYR A 317 16.77 -15.43 -1.52
N ARG A 318 17.85 -15.57 -2.25
CA ARG A 318 18.02 -14.94 -3.55
C ARG A 318 17.00 -15.46 -4.55
N ASP A 319 16.41 -14.54 -5.32
CA ASP A 319 15.38 -14.77 -6.32
C ASP A 319 14.05 -15.36 -5.77
N ASN A 320 13.92 -15.46 -4.44
CA ASN A 320 12.65 -15.77 -3.83
C ASN A 320 11.72 -14.54 -3.83
N ILE A 321 10.43 -14.79 -3.73
CA ILE A 321 9.40 -13.76 -3.74
C ILE A 321 9.00 -13.45 -2.30
N PHE A 322 9.03 -12.17 -1.90
CA PHE A 322 8.43 -11.70 -0.68
C PHE A 322 7.07 -11.08 -0.98
N ILE A 323 6.06 -11.43 -0.18
CA ILE A 323 4.67 -10.97 -0.36
C ILE A 323 4.17 -10.42 0.97
N ALA A 324 3.63 -9.20 0.95
CA ALA A 324 2.90 -8.62 2.07
C ALA A 324 1.47 -9.19 2.10
N GLU A 325 1.12 -9.93 3.14
CA GLU A 325 -0.23 -10.36 3.43
C GLU A 325 -0.86 -9.37 4.41
N HIS A 326 -1.71 -8.49 3.87
CA HIS A 326 -2.32 -7.37 4.59
C HIS A 326 -3.30 -7.81 5.69
N GLY A 327 -3.89 -9.00 5.54
CA GLY A 327 -4.74 -9.63 6.52
C GLY A 327 -6.23 -9.50 6.26
N SER A 328 -6.95 -10.51 6.72
CA SER A 328 -8.37 -10.72 6.47
C SER A 328 -9.27 -9.71 7.18
N TRP A 329 -10.44 -9.45 6.59
CA TRP A 329 -11.53 -8.70 7.20
C TRP A 329 -12.84 -9.51 7.27
N ASN A 330 -12.97 -10.56 6.47
CA ASN A 330 -14.18 -11.34 6.26
C ASN A 330 -14.05 -12.81 6.71
N ARG A 331 -13.20 -13.08 7.70
CA ARG A 331 -13.06 -14.40 8.35
C ARG A 331 -13.51 -14.35 9.80
N SER A 332 -14.00 -15.48 10.32
CA SER A 332 -14.31 -15.65 11.75
C SER A 332 -13.06 -15.60 12.64
N LYS A 333 -11.92 -16.06 12.11
CA LYS A 333 -10.58 -15.88 12.71
C LYS A 333 -9.67 -15.17 11.71
N LYS A 334 -9.00 -14.13 12.17
CA LYS A 334 -8.08 -13.35 11.33
C LYS A 334 -6.88 -14.19 10.88
N VAL A 335 -6.48 -13.98 9.62
CA VAL A 335 -5.28 -14.57 8.99
C VAL A 335 -4.54 -13.51 8.18
N GLY A 336 -3.30 -13.83 7.77
CA GLY A 336 -2.42 -12.86 7.12
C GLY A 336 -1.77 -11.95 8.16
N TYR A 337 -1.69 -10.63 7.94
CA TYR A 337 -1.00 -9.66 8.80
C TYR A 337 0.48 -10.05 8.99
N ARG A 338 1.14 -10.42 7.89
CA ARG A 338 2.50 -10.95 7.90
C ARG A 338 3.18 -10.74 6.55
N VAL A 339 4.45 -11.04 6.47
CA VAL A 339 5.16 -11.19 5.20
C VAL A 339 5.51 -12.65 5.02
N VAL A 340 5.21 -13.20 3.84
CA VAL A 340 5.60 -14.56 3.46
C VAL A 340 6.69 -14.54 2.42
N ARG A 341 7.47 -15.62 2.37
CA ARG A 341 8.44 -15.92 1.33
C ARG A 341 7.91 -17.05 0.47
N VAL A 342 7.90 -16.90 -0.84
CA VAL A 342 7.63 -17.99 -1.77
C VAL A 342 8.94 -18.42 -2.41
N ILE A 343 9.22 -19.70 -2.33
CA ILE A 343 10.35 -20.41 -2.92
C ILE A 343 9.84 -21.14 -4.14
N THR A 344 10.48 -20.98 -5.28
CA THR A 344 10.06 -21.61 -6.54
C THR A 344 11.21 -21.73 -7.52
N ASN A 345 11.10 -22.65 -8.46
CA ASN A 345 11.95 -22.63 -9.66
C ASN A 345 11.55 -21.46 -10.58
N PRO A 346 12.41 -21.00 -11.49
CA PRO A 346 12.11 -19.91 -12.42
C PRO A 346 10.87 -20.14 -13.29
N ASP A 347 10.51 -21.40 -13.56
CA ASP A 347 9.34 -21.79 -14.32
C ASP A 347 8.05 -21.89 -13.48
N GLY A 348 8.13 -21.62 -12.18
CA GLY A 348 7.02 -21.73 -11.23
C GLY A 348 6.81 -23.13 -10.67
N SER A 349 7.60 -24.12 -11.03
CA SER A 349 7.52 -25.47 -10.45
C SER A 349 8.09 -25.51 -9.02
N ASN A 350 7.69 -26.53 -8.24
CA ASN A 350 8.09 -26.74 -6.84
C ASN A 350 7.82 -25.55 -5.91
N ALA A 351 6.82 -24.74 -6.24
CA ALA A 351 6.50 -23.55 -5.48
C ALA A 351 5.84 -23.89 -4.14
N HIS A 352 6.33 -23.25 -3.08
CA HIS A 352 5.74 -23.30 -1.73
C HIS A 352 6.01 -22.00 -0.98
N GLN A 353 5.18 -21.72 0.02
CA GLN A 353 5.34 -20.52 0.85
C GLN A 353 5.78 -20.86 2.28
N GLU A 354 6.50 -19.92 2.88
CA GLU A 354 6.91 -19.93 4.28
C GLU A 354 6.63 -18.56 4.91
N VAL A 355 6.33 -18.53 6.21
CA VAL A 355 6.22 -17.27 6.95
C VAL A 355 7.63 -16.70 7.13
N PHE A 356 7.80 -15.43 6.71
CA PHE A 356 9.07 -14.72 6.88
C PHE A 356 9.04 -13.75 8.07
N ALA A 357 7.98 -12.92 8.17
CA ALA A 357 7.81 -12.00 9.30
C ALA A 357 6.36 -12.03 9.77
N GLU A 358 6.14 -12.24 11.06
CA GLU A 358 4.82 -12.26 11.68
C GLU A 358 4.81 -11.53 13.02
N GLY A 359 3.62 -11.15 13.53
CA GLY A 359 3.48 -10.51 14.83
C GLY A 359 2.73 -9.18 14.80
N TRP A 360 2.25 -8.74 13.64
CA TRP A 360 1.29 -7.63 13.55
C TRP A 360 -0.09 -8.03 14.05
N LEU A 361 -0.48 -9.29 13.86
CA LEU A 361 -1.64 -9.92 14.51
C LEU A 361 -1.19 -10.58 15.81
N GLN A 362 -1.87 -10.25 16.91
CA GLN A 362 -1.58 -10.73 18.24
C GLN A 362 -2.65 -11.72 18.75
N PRO A 363 -2.36 -12.53 19.77
CA PRO A 363 -3.38 -13.31 20.46
C PRO A 363 -4.58 -12.44 20.86
N GLY A 364 -5.80 -12.99 20.73
CA GLY A 364 -7.04 -12.24 20.96
C GLY A 364 -7.43 -11.32 19.79
N GLU A 365 -6.88 -11.57 18.59
CA GLU A 365 -7.26 -10.90 17.33
C GLU A 365 -6.97 -9.39 17.30
N THR A 366 -6.09 -8.90 18.19
CA THR A 366 -5.64 -7.51 18.18
C THR A 366 -4.62 -7.29 17.08
N VAL A 367 -4.83 -6.29 16.24
CA VAL A 367 -3.96 -5.91 15.13
C VAL A 367 -3.33 -4.56 15.44
N TRP A 368 -2.02 -4.43 15.31
CA TRP A 368 -1.32 -3.16 15.48
C TRP A 368 -0.64 -2.65 14.20
N GLY A 369 -0.59 -3.47 13.15
CA GLY A 369 -0.05 -3.10 11.85
C GLY A 369 -0.56 -4.03 10.75
N ARG A 370 -0.42 -3.59 9.49
CA ARG A 370 -0.86 -4.31 8.29
C ARG A 370 0.16 -4.11 7.17
N PRO A 371 1.07 -5.08 6.92
CA PRO A 371 2.01 -5.02 5.80
C PRO A 371 1.30 -4.79 4.47
N ALA A 372 1.76 -3.84 3.67
CA ALA A 372 1.11 -3.47 2.41
C ALA A 372 2.01 -3.66 1.17
N ASP A 373 3.28 -3.31 1.24
CA ASP A 373 4.25 -3.54 0.15
C ASP A 373 5.61 -3.93 0.74
N VAL A 374 6.45 -4.53 -0.11
CA VAL A 374 7.83 -4.88 0.20
C VAL A 374 8.75 -4.27 -0.86
N GLN A 375 9.95 -3.80 -0.47
CA GLN A 375 10.90 -3.17 -1.40
C GLN A 375 12.33 -3.57 -1.05
N PRO A 376 12.98 -4.42 -1.87
CA PRO A 376 14.41 -4.68 -1.73
C PRO A 376 15.23 -3.41 -1.96
N MET A 377 16.26 -3.21 -1.14
CA MET A 377 17.13 -2.05 -1.18
C MET A 377 18.48 -2.41 -1.81
N PRO A 378 19.24 -1.42 -2.36
CA PRO A 378 20.56 -1.65 -2.95
C PRO A 378 21.59 -2.21 -1.96
N ASP A 379 21.47 -1.91 -0.67
CA ASP A 379 22.32 -2.47 0.38
C ASP A 379 21.94 -3.91 0.75
N GLY A 380 20.90 -4.46 0.13
CA GLY A 380 20.38 -5.79 0.34
C GLY A 380 19.38 -5.90 1.50
N SER A 381 19.05 -4.82 2.21
CA SER A 381 17.94 -4.83 3.17
C SER A 381 16.58 -4.90 2.45
N LEU A 382 15.51 -5.24 3.20
CA LEU A 382 14.14 -5.27 2.71
C LEU A 382 13.30 -4.27 3.50
N LEU A 383 12.63 -3.36 2.80
CA LEU A 383 11.64 -2.48 3.42
C LEU A 383 10.25 -3.13 3.36
N ILE A 384 9.42 -2.80 4.37
CA ILE A 384 8.02 -3.21 4.46
C ILE A 384 7.20 -1.95 4.78
N SER A 385 6.24 -1.58 3.95
CA SER A 385 5.28 -0.51 4.27
C SER A 385 4.10 -1.08 5.06
N ASP A 386 3.52 -0.25 5.92
CA ASP A 386 2.39 -0.59 6.79
C ASP A 386 1.41 0.57 6.80
N ASP A 387 0.24 0.39 6.21
CA ASP A 387 -0.75 1.46 6.07
C ASP A 387 -1.57 1.69 7.35
N TYR A 388 -1.68 0.67 8.18
CA TYR A 388 -2.42 0.77 9.45
C TYR A 388 -1.59 1.46 10.53
N ALA A 389 -0.31 1.10 10.66
CA ALA A 389 0.61 1.73 11.60
C ALA A 389 1.13 3.09 11.09
N GLY A 390 0.99 3.40 9.81
CA GLY A 390 1.57 4.60 9.18
C GLY A 390 3.09 4.58 9.16
N ALA A 391 3.66 3.40 8.95
CA ALA A 391 5.09 3.15 9.13
C ALA A 391 5.74 2.47 7.92
N VAL A 392 7.06 2.57 7.89
CA VAL A 392 7.94 1.75 7.05
C VAL A 392 8.95 1.09 7.97
N TYR A 393 9.10 -0.22 7.82
CA TYR A 393 10.09 -1.03 8.54
C TYR A 393 11.26 -1.38 7.62
N ARG A 394 12.44 -1.60 8.21
CA ARG A 394 13.63 -2.10 7.54
C ARG A 394 14.07 -3.42 8.14
N VAL A 395 14.22 -4.43 7.29
CA VAL A 395 14.71 -5.75 7.67
C VAL A 395 16.13 -5.93 7.16
N THR A 396 17.02 -6.31 8.07
CA THR A 396 18.44 -6.59 7.79
C THR A 396 18.79 -8.01 8.23
N TYR A 397 19.95 -8.48 7.78
CA TYR A 397 20.52 -9.77 8.21
C TYR A 397 21.96 -9.59 8.65
N SER A 398 22.32 -10.23 9.76
CA SER A 398 23.69 -10.42 10.19
C SER A 398 23.91 -11.89 10.58
N THR A 399 25.04 -12.43 10.20
CA THR A 399 25.40 -13.80 10.59
C THR A 399 25.38 -13.91 12.13
N PRO A 400 24.70 -14.92 12.70
CA PRO A 400 24.66 -15.16 14.15
C PRO A 400 26.03 -15.36 14.77
#